data_8b0f4dc3907c00d7ddc226afed34aa27
#
_entry.id   8b0f4dc3907c00d7ddc226afed34aa27
#
_cell.length_a   1.000
_cell.length_b   1.000
_cell.length_c   1.000
_cell.angle_alpha   90.00
_cell.angle_beta   90.00
_cell.angle_gamma   90.00
#
_symmetry.space_group_name_H-M   'P 1'
#
loop_
_entity.id
_entity.type
_entity.pdbx_description
1 polymer ?
#
loop_
_entity_poly.entity_id
_entity_poly.type
_entity_poly.pdbx_seq_one_letter_code
_entity_poly.pdbx_strand_id
1 'polypeptide(L)'
;WSSDVCSSDLYTPWVDFPINGNRKSGLLVPTIATGSDGLELSLPYYFNLAPNLDATFRPGIISKRGVQLGGQVRYLQPNYSGEVDGDWMPNDQKSVHNNRYQFKWKHQQQLNSKISGGINYNQVSDDDYYRDFYGREDIARNVNLDRQAWLNYSDKLLGGSFDGSLRVQKYQTLANQDGYKDEPYAIMPRLTGRWQSHLGKAQLNVFGQFTRFDHDTKQDGSRVVLYPSVKWDFHNQWGYIRPKVGVHATYYSLNSFNGQSGRNVSRVLPIINVDSGLTFERRARLFGGEYLQTLEPRLFYNYIPTKSQNDLPNFDSSENSFSYSQLFRENLYSGNDRINSANSLTLATQSRILNPNTGAELFRAGIGQKFYFKKDNVLPDGNVSNYPRSQSDWVAFAHGNLTPSTRIDLDIHYNQNLSRAESYAAGITYNPEPGKVLSARYKYGRNERIYLQANGDYFYDRLSQIDLAAQWPLSKNLYAVARYNYEIEAKKPLEMLIGAEYKSNCGCWSASLVGQRYVTGENSHKNAVFFNLQLKDLSNISNNPFEKLRLAIPGYSKTNEVVKQ
;
A
#
# COMPACT_ATOMS: atom_id res chain seq x y z
N TRP A 1 -17.72 46.28 -7.85
CA TRP A 1 -17.42 44.84 -8.03
C TRP A 1 -17.77 44.46 -9.47
N SER A 2 -16.79 44.51 -10.36
CA SER A 2 -16.90 43.85 -11.67
C SER A 2 -16.65 42.36 -11.39
N SER A 3 -17.69 41.61 -11.12
CA SER A 3 -17.64 40.16 -11.22
C SER A 3 -17.75 39.83 -12.71
N ASP A 4 -16.65 39.44 -13.34
CA ASP A 4 -16.68 38.67 -14.57
C ASP A 4 -17.29 37.29 -14.23
N VAL A 5 -18.58 37.30 -14.02
CA VAL A 5 -19.35 36.10 -13.75
C VAL A 5 -19.51 35.40 -15.07
N CYS A 6 -19.10 34.14 -15.15
CA CYS A 6 -19.42 33.21 -16.23
C CYS A 6 -20.91 32.90 -16.27
N SER A 7 -21.75 33.89 -16.27
CA SER A 7 -23.20 33.76 -16.22
C SER A 7 -23.82 33.18 -17.49
N SER A 8 -23.02 33.06 -18.56
CA SER A 8 -23.45 32.55 -19.87
C SER A 8 -23.01 31.10 -20.16
N ASP A 9 -22.10 30.53 -19.37
CA ASP A 9 -21.45 29.24 -19.71
C ASP A 9 -22.16 28.02 -19.16
N LEU A 10 -23.01 28.19 -18.14
CA LEU A 10 -23.79 27.10 -17.55
C LEU A 10 -25.19 27.58 -17.20
N TYR A 11 -26.21 27.04 -17.87
CA TYR A 11 -27.59 27.26 -17.51
C TYR A 11 -28.11 26.14 -16.58
N THR A 12 -28.55 26.50 -15.39
CA THR A 12 -29.26 25.60 -14.46
C THR A 12 -30.49 26.30 -13.95
N PRO A 13 -31.66 25.60 -13.93
CA PRO A 13 -32.91 26.22 -13.48
C PRO A 13 -32.88 26.62 -12.00
N TRP A 14 -32.02 26.00 -11.20
CA TRP A 14 -31.80 26.34 -9.81
C TRP A 14 -30.47 25.78 -9.31
N VAL A 15 -29.70 26.62 -8.62
CA VAL A 15 -28.44 26.25 -7.93
C VAL A 15 -28.38 27.00 -6.62
N ASP A 16 -28.18 26.28 -5.52
CA ASP A 16 -28.06 26.85 -4.20
C ASP A 16 -26.76 26.31 -3.55
N PHE A 17 -25.81 27.21 -3.26
CA PHE A 17 -24.54 26.88 -2.62
C PHE A 17 -24.10 27.96 -1.63
N PRO A 18 -23.38 27.60 -0.56
CA PRO A 18 -22.91 28.55 0.44
C PRO A 18 -21.75 29.38 -0.09
N ILE A 19 -21.90 30.70 -0.07
CA ILE A 19 -20.87 31.67 -0.50
C ILE A 19 -19.78 31.82 0.57
N ASN A 20 -20.06 31.50 1.83
CA ASN A 20 -19.22 31.78 3.00
C ASN A 20 -18.32 30.62 3.44
N GLY A 21 -18.08 29.61 2.60
CA GLY A 21 -17.30 28.41 2.97
C GLY A 21 -18.00 27.51 4.01
N ASN A 22 -19.22 27.82 4.42
CA ASN A 22 -20.01 27.00 5.34
C ASN A 22 -20.56 25.77 4.60
N ARG A 23 -20.64 24.63 5.29
CA ARG A 23 -21.32 23.45 4.72
C ARG A 23 -22.81 23.67 4.70
N LYS A 24 -23.47 23.24 3.62
CA LYS A 24 -24.92 23.28 3.47
C LYS A 24 -25.44 21.94 2.97
N SER A 25 -26.60 21.52 3.48
CA SER A 25 -27.29 20.33 2.95
C SER A 25 -27.80 20.58 1.53
N GLY A 26 -27.68 19.58 0.67
CA GLY A 26 -28.12 19.70 -0.71
C GLY A 26 -27.74 18.50 -1.57
N LEU A 27 -28.22 18.51 -2.81
CA LEU A 27 -27.87 17.53 -3.82
C LEU A 27 -26.41 17.68 -4.21
N LEU A 28 -25.75 16.54 -4.33
CA LEU A 28 -24.39 16.45 -4.86
C LEU A 28 -24.45 16.14 -6.36
N VAL A 29 -23.29 16.24 -7.02
CA VAL A 29 -23.18 15.91 -8.44
C VAL A 29 -23.61 14.46 -8.67
N PRO A 30 -24.55 14.22 -9.62
CA PRO A 30 -24.96 12.86 -9.93
C PRO A 30 -23.81 12.05 -10.53
N THR A 31 -23.77 10.78 -10.21
CA THR A 31 -22.90 9.81 -10.88
C THR A 31 -23.69 9.16 -12.01
N ILE A 32 -23.16 9.26 -13.22
CA ILE A 32 -23.70 8.60 -14.40
C ILE A 32 -22.58 7.72 -14.95
N ALA A 33 -22.83 6.42 -15.04
CA ALA A 33 -21.91 5.46 -15.63
C ALA A 33 -22.69 4.49 -16.54
N THR A 34 -22.02 3.93 -17.53
CA THR A 34 -22.58 2.86 -18.35
C THR A 34 -21.55 1.77 -18.54
N GLY A 35 -21.97 0.53 -18.47
CA GLY A 35 -21.06 -0.61 -18.54
C GLY A 35 -21.79 -1.92 -18.86
N SER A 36 -21.18 -3.04 -18.54
CA SER A 36 -21.76 -4.38 -18.72
C SER A 36 -23.07 -4.59 -17.97
N ASP A 37 -23.25 -3.86 -16.86
CA ASP A 37 -24.44 -3.90 -16.00
C ASP A 37 -25.52 -2.89 -16.41
N GLY A 38 -25.34 -2.23 -17.56
CA GLY A 38 -26.23 -1.23 -18.12
C GLY A 38 -25.93 0.17 -17.64
N LEU A 39 -26.95 1.02 -17.62
CA LEU A 39 -26.84 2.40 -17.11
C LEU A 39 -26.90 2.39 -15.59
N GLU A 40 -25.92 3.04 -14.99
CA GLU A 40 -25.88 3.35 -13.55
C GLU A 40 -26.13 4.83 -13.36
N LEU A 41 -27.08 5.16 -12.53
CA LEU A 41 -27.43 6.52 -12.15
C LEU A 41 -27.52 6.60 -10.62
N SER A 42 -26.79 7.51 -10.00
CA SER A 42 -26.91 7.81 -8.57
C SER A 42 -26.99 9.31 -8.36
N LEU A 43 -27.91 9.74 -7.48
CA LEU A 43 -28.12 11.14 -7.13
C LEU A 43 -27.89 11.33 -5.62
N PRO A 44 -26.65 11.56 -5.19
CA PRO A 44 -26.37 11.70 -3.77
C PRO A 44 -26.96 12.98 -3.17
N TYR A 45 -27.41 12.90 -1.92
CA TYR A 45 -27.81 14.04 -1.13
C TYR A 45 -26.96 14.14 0.14
N TYR A 46 -26.38 15.30 0.37
CA TYR A 46 -25.57 15.61 1.53
C TYR A 46 -26.40 16.28 2.62
N PHE A 47 -26.28 15.79 3.86
CA PHE A 47 -26.88 16.35 5.06
C PHE A 47 -25.81 16.97 5.95
N ASN A 48 -25.85 18.27 6.12
CA ASN A 48 -25.07 18.97 7.14
C ASN A 48 -25.87 18.94 8.46
N LEU A 49 -25.69 17.91 9.26
CA LEU A 49 -26.44 17.68 10.49
C LEU A 49 -25.97 18.55 11.64
N ALA A 50 -24.64 18.72 11.75
CA ALA A 50 -23.99 19.56 12.73
C ALA A 50 -22.56 19.95 12.22
N PRO A 51 -21.89 20.93 12.83
CA PRO A 51 -20.50 21.28 12.44
C PRO A 51 -19.52 20.11 12.45
N ASN A 52 -19.80 19.11 13.26
CA ASN A 52 -18.97 17.93 13.49
C ASN A 52 -19.65 16.59 13.13
N LEU A 53 -20.80 16.66 12.45
CA LEU A 53 -21.57 15.50 12.02
C LEU A 53 -22.20 15.76 10.67
N ASP A 54 -21.92 14.90 9.71
CA ASP A 54 -22.55 14.93 8.40
C ASP A 54 -22.94 13.54 7.93
N ALA A 55 -23.86 13.50 6.96
CA ALA A 55 -24.28 12.27 6.32
C ALA A 55 -24.45 12.49 4.80
N THR A 56 -24.28 11.43 4.05
CA THR A 56 -24.57 11.41 2.61
C THR A 56 -25.44 10.20 2.31
N PHE A 57 -26.58 10.41 1.71
CA PHE A 57 -27.44 9.35 1.19
C PHE A 57 -27.26 9.25 -0.32
N ARG A 58 -27.03 8.05 -0.83
CA ARG A 58 -26.70 7.76 -2.23
C ARG A 58 -27.72 6.79 -2.85
N PRO A 59 -28.94 7.24 -3.15
CA PRO A 59 -29.86 6.42 -3.91
C PRO A 59 -29.36 6.26 -5.34
N GLY A 60 -29.45 5.06 -5.87
CA GLY A 60 -29.01 4.73 -7.21
C GLY A 60 -29.81 3.63 -7.86
N ILE A 61 -29.71 3.54 -9.17
CA ILE A 61 -30.27 2.46 -9.97
C ILE A 61 -29.23 1.97 -10.97
N ILE A 62 -29.10 0.66 -11.07
CA ILE A 62 -28.31 -0.02 -12.09
C ILE A 62 -29.28 -0.81 -12.95
N SER A 63 -29.43 -0.42 -14.23
CA SER A 63 -30.59 -0.81 -15.05
C SER A 63 -30.76 -2.32 -15.22
N LYS A 64 -29.68 -3.14 -15.15
CA LYS A 64 -29.72 -4.61 -15.25
C LYS A 64 -29.64 -5.31 -13.89
N ARG A 65 -29.47 -4.57 -12.77
CA ARG A 65 -29.34 -5.15 -11.44
C ARG A 65 -30.50 -4.75 -10.52
N GLY A 66 -30.86 -3.47 -10.50
CA GLY A 66 -31.93 -2.96 -9.66
C GLY A 66 -31.54 -1.69 -8.90
N VAL A 67 -32.29 -1.43 -7.83
CA VAL A 67 -32.07 -0.26 -6.96
C VAL A 67 -30.99 -0.54 -5.95
N GLN A 68 -30.07 0.41 -5.80
CA GLN A 68 -29.03 0.41 -4.77
C GLN A 68 -29.20 1.63 -3.85
N LEU A 69 -29.12 1.40 -2.55
CA LEU A 69 -29.20 2.45 -1.53
C LEU A 69 -27.87 2.52 -0.80
N GLY A 70 -27.17 3.62 -0.93
CA GLY A 70 -25.91 3.88 -0.22
C GLY A 70 -26.07 4.92 0.87
N GLY A 71 -25.27 4.84 1.91
CA GLY A 71 -25.24 5.81 2.99
C GLY A 71 -23.88 5.93 3.64
N GLN A 72 -23.49 7.15 3.97
CA GLN A 72 -22.28 7.45 4.72
C GLN A 72 -22.62 8.40 5.85
N VAL A 73 -22.10 8.15 7.04
CA VAL A 73 -22.16 9.06 8.19
C VAL A 73 -20.75 9.29 8.69
N ARG A 74 -20.35 10.56 8.84
CA ARG A 74 -19.04 10.95 9.39
C ARG A 74 -19.24 11.80 10.64
N TYR A 75 -18.48 11.51 11.66
CA TYR A 75 -18.51 12.24 12.92
C TYR A 75 -17.09 12.59 13.39
N LEU A 76 -16.94 13.77 13.97
CA LEU A 76 -15.69 14.33 14.48
C LEU A 76 -15.95 15.02 15.81
N GLN A 77 -15.30 14.55 16.86
CA GLN A 77 -15.29 15.15 18.18
C GLN A 77 -13.83 15.42 18.59
N PRO A 78 -13.56 16.23 19.62
CA PRO A 78 -12.18 16.55 20.01
C PRO A 78 -11.30 15.33 20.29
N ASN A 79 -11.88 14.24 20.77
CA ASN A 79 -11.16 13.04 21.18
C ASN A 79 -11.56 11.77 20.41
N TYR A 80 -12.49 11.84 19.47
CA TYR A 80 -12.83 10.72 18.61
C TYR A 80 -13.35 11.17 17.24
N SER A 81 -13.13 10.34 16.25
CA SER A 81 -13.67 10.51 14.91
C SER A 81 -14.00 9.15 14.28
N GLY A 82 -14.85 9.17 13.30
CA GLY A 82 -15.17 7.96 12.59
C GLY A 82 -16.08 8.18 11.40
N GLU A 83 -16.25 7.08 10.69
CA GLU A 83 -17.04 6.98 9.47
C GLU A 83 -17.75 5.63 9.44
N VAL A 84 -19.04 5.65 9.15
CA VAL A 84 -19.82 4.48 8.80
C VAL A 84 -20.25 4.65 7.35
N ASP A 85 -19.97 3.68 6.51
CA ASP A 85 -20.33 3.66 5.10
C ASP A 85 -20.98 2.31 4.76
N GLY A 86 -22.03 2.33 3.97
CA GLY A 86 -22.68 1.12 3.55
C GLY A 86 -23.48 1.30 2.27
N ASP A 87 -23.58 0.22 1.51
CA ASP A 87 -24.43 0.11 0.34
C ASP A 87 -25.29 -1.15 0.46
N TRP A 88 -26.52 -1.07 0.01
CA TRP A 88 -27.49 -2.15 0.04
C TRP A 88 -28.29 -2.22 -1.25
N MET A 89 -28.33 -3.41 -1.83
CA MET A 89 -29.14 -3.75 -3.00
C MET A 89 -30.09 -4.89 -2.62
N PRO A 90 -31.38 -4.59 -2.33
CA PRO A 90 -32.31 -5.58 -1.82
C PRO A 90 -32.67 -6.68 -2.83
N ASN A 91 -32.53 -6.40 -4.13
CA ASN A 91 -32.83 -7.37 -5.19
C ASN A 91 -31.87 -7.16 -6.38
N ASP A 92 -30.78 -7.92 -6.43
CA ASP A 92 -29.86 -7.94 -7.58
C ASP A 92 -30.36 -8.93 -8.62
N GLN A 93 -30.95 -8.43 -9.71
CA GLN A 93 -31.53 -9.25 -10.79
C GLN A 93 -30.49 -9.99 -11.63
N LYS A 94 -29.20 -9.69 -11.47
CA LYS A 94 -28.11 -10.29 -12.24
C LYS A 94 -27.28 -11.30 -11.46
N SER A 95 -27.42 -11.34 -10.15
CA SER A 95 -26.68 -12.23 -9.26
C SER A 95 -27.57 -13.35 -8.73
N VAL A 96 -26.96 -14.49 -8.38
CA VAL A 96 -27.62 -15.56 -7.61
C VAL A 96 -27.91 -15.12 -6.16
N HIS A 97 -27.22 -14.09 -5.69
CA HIS A 97 -27.41 -13.48 -4.38
C HIS A 97 -28.33 -12.27 -4.52
N ASN A 98 -29.60 -12.40 -4.13
CA ASN A 98 -30.58 -11.34 -4.30
C ASN A 98 -30.32 -10.14 -3.39
N ASN A 99 -30.00 -10.38 -2.13
CA ASN A 99 -29.81 -9.34 -1.13
C ASN A 99 -28.32 -9.09 -0.91
N ARG A 100 -27.81 -8.00 -1.48
CA ARG A 100 -26.38 -7.71 -1.48
C ARG A 100 -26.08 -6.44 -0.72
N TYR A 101 -25.02 -6.47 0.09
CA TYR A 101 -24.61 -5.31 0.87
C TYR A 101 -23.11 -5.25 1.12
N GLN A 102 -22.66 -4.02 1.39
CA GLN A 102 -21.37 -3.69 1.96
C GLN A 102 -21.59 -2.86 3.23
N PHE A 103 -20.78 -3.12 4.24
CA PHE A 103 -20.74 -2.33 5.45
C PHE A 103 -19.31 -2.07 5.87
N LYS A 104 -18.97 -0.82 6.15
CA LYS A 104 -17.65 -0.37 6.63
C LYS A 104 -17.83 0.53 7.83
N TRP A 105 -17.08 0.28 8.89
CA TRP A 105 -17.03 1.15 10.05
C TRP A 105 -15.58 1.38 10.45
N LYS A 106 -15.16 2.65 10.45
CA LYS A 106 -13.88 3.11 10.94
C LYS A 106 -14.11 4.03 12.10
N HIS A 107 -13.47 3.76 13.22
CA HIS A 107 -13.53 4.59 14.41
C HIS A 107 -12.16 4.71 15.03
N GLN A 108 -11.79 5.93 15.45
CA GLN A 108 -10.57 6.22 16.18
C GLN A 108 -10.92 7.08 17.41
N GLN A 109 -10.31 6.77 18.53
CA GLN A 109 -10.54 7.47 19.78
C GLN A 109 -9.24 7.69 20.55
N GLN A 110 -9.05 8.92 21.03
CA GLN A 110 -8.06 9.29 22.01
C GLN A 110 -8.74 9.31 23.37
N LEU A 111 -8.51 8.29 24.21
CA LEU A 111 -9.12 8.18 25.54
C LEU A 111 -8.48 9.19 26.53
N ASN A 112 -7.16 9.35 26.43
CA ASN A 112 -6.37 10.34 27.15
C ASN A 112 -5.01 10.54 26.44
N SER A 113 -4.11 11.33 27.02
CA SER A 113 -2.80 11.60 26.41
C SER A 113 -1.91 10.37 26.17
N LYS A 114 -2.22 9.24 26.82
CA LYS A 114 -1.42 8.01 26.77
C LYS A 114 -2.12 6.86 26.08
N ILE A 115 -3.45 6.88 25.98
CA ILE A 115 -4.25 5.75 25.47
C ILE A 115 -5.06 6.21 24.28
N SER A 116 -4.88 5.50 23.17
CA SER A 116 -5.71 5.61 21.97
C SER A 116 -6.22 4.24 21.54
N GLY A 117 -7.26 4.22 20.75
CA GLY A 117 -7.80 2.97 20.23
C GLY A 117 -8.66 3.20 19.00
N GLY A 118 -9.13 2.10 18.42
CA GLY A 118 -10.02 2.20 17.28
C GLY A 118 -10.58 0.85 16.84
N ILE A 119 -11.47 0.97 15.89
CA ILE A 119 -12.15 -0.15 15.24
C ILE A 119 -12.06 0.07 13.74
N ASN A 120 -11.77 -0.99 13.00
CA ASN A 120 -11.93 -1.07 11.55
C ASN A 120 -12.70 -2.35 11.24
N TYR A 121 -13.92 -2.22 10.79
CA TYR A 121 -14.80 -3.33 10.49
C TYR A 121 -15.30 -3.23 9.06
N ASN A 122 -15.07 -4.27 8.27
CA ASN A 122 -15.49 -4.36 6.88
C ASN A 122 -16.23 -5.67 6.66
N GLN A 123 -17.35 -5.59 5.93
CA GLN A 123 -18.17 -6.76 5.61
C GLN A 123 -18.84 -6.58 4.25
N VAL A 124 -18.95 -7.67 3.51
CA VAL A 124 -19.80 -7.76 2.31
C VAL A 124 -20.67 -9.01 2.37
N SER A 125 -21.73 -9.00 1.59
CA SER A 125 -22.72 -10.10 1.54
C SER A 125 -22.16 -11.39 0.96
N ASP A 126 -21.26 -11.29 -0.04
CA ASP A 126 -20.81 -12.41 -0.86
C ASP A 126 -19.43 -12.17 -1.47
N ASP A 127 -18.82 -13.25 -1.96
CA ASP A 127 -17.46 -13.24 -2.52
C ASP A 127 -17.34 -12.46 -3.83
N ASP A 128 -18.43 -12.30 -4.58
CA ASP A 128 -18.47 -11.61 -5.87
C ASP A 128 -18.72 -10.11 -5.75
N TYR A 129 -19.03 -9.61 -4.55
CA TYR A 129 -19.46 -8.23 -4.35
C TYR A 129 -18.49 -7.21 -4.98
N TYR A 130 -17.18 -7.31 -4.67
CA TYR A 130 -16.19 -6.38 -5.23
C TYR A 130 -15.95 -6.59 -6.73
N ARG A 131 -16.06 -7.83 -7.23
CA ARG A 131 -15.94 -8.13 -8.67
C ARG A 131 -17.08 -7.51 -9.48
N ASP A 132 -18.25 -7.42 -8.87
CA ASP A 132 -19.44 -6.92 -9.54
C ASP A 132 -19.58 -5.39 -9.49
N PHE A 133 -19.20 -4.77 -8.39
CA PHE A 133 -19.46 -3.34 -8.18
C PHE A 133 -18.24 -2.43 -8.28
N TYR A 134 -17.02 -2.99 -8.21
CA TYR A 134 -15.79 -2.19 -8.09
C TYR A 134 -14.76 -2.51 -9.17
N GLY A 135 -13.73 -1.66 -9.27
CA GLY A 135 -12.65 -1.83 -10.21
C GLY A 135 -11.58 -2.83 -9.75
N ARG A 136 -10.67 -3.16 -10.68
CA ARG A 136 -9.59 -4.13 -10.44
C ARG A 136 -8.74 -3.83 -9.20
N GLU A 137 -8.44 -2.56 -8.93
CA GLU A 137 -7.65 -2.18 -7.76
C GLU A 137 -8.38 -2.46 -6.45
N ASP A 138 -9.69 -2.21 -6.43
CA ASP A 138 -10.51 -2.49 -5.26
C ASP A 138 -10.65 -3.99 -5.03
N ILE A 139 -10.78 -4.78 -6.10
CA ILE A 139 -10.81 -6.25 -6.03
C ILE A 139 -9.51 -6.77 -5.42
N ALA A 140 -8.36 -6.32 -5.92
CA ALA A 140 -7.04 -6.76 -5.46
C ALA A 140 -6.76 -6.36 -3.99
N ARG A 141 -7.27 -5.21 -3.55
CA ARG A 141 -7.09 -4.71 -2.17
C ARG A 141 -8.02 -5.37 -1.15
N ASN A 142 -9.16 -5.89 -1.58
CA ASN A 142 -10.23 -6.35 -0.71
C ASN A 142 -10.42 -7.88 -0.73
N VAL A 143 -9.37 -8.65 -0.97
CA VAL A 143 -9.41 -10.11 -0.85
C VAL A 143 -9.65 -10.52 0.61
N ASN A 144 -8.99 -9.87 1.56
CA ASN A 144 -9.14 -10.09 2.99
C ASN A 144 -9.73 -8.83 3.64
N LEU A 145 -11.00 -8.85 3.96
CA LEU A 145 -11.70 -7.73 4.60
C LEU A 145 -11.40 -7.72 6.08
N ASP A 146 -10.75 -6.67 6.52
CA ASP A 146 -10.23 -6.52 7.86
C ASP A 146 -11.34 -6.21 8.87
N ARG A 147 -11.37 -6.96 9.98
CA ARG A 147 -12.25 -6.78 11.14
C ARG A 147 -11.38 -6.75 12.37
N GLN A 148 -11.02 -5.55 12.83
CA GLN A 148 -10.11 -5.40 13.95
C GLN A 148 -10.55 -4.32 14.92
N ALA A 149 -10.14 -4.51 16.18
CA ALA A 149 -10.16 -3.51 17.22
C ALA A 149 -8.82 -3.49 17.94
N TRP A 150 -8.39 -2.31 18.35
CA TRP A 150 -7.11 -2.14 19.03
C TRP A 150 -7.16 -1.06 20.10
N LEU A 151 -6.24 -1.20 21.06
CA LEU A 151 -5.87 -0.18 22.05
C LEU A 151 -4.35 -0.02 22.02
N ASN A 152 -3.88 1.20 22.03
CA ASN A 152 -2.47 1.56 22.14
C ASN A 152 -2.24 2.33 23.44
N TYR A 153 -1.09 2.10 24.05
CA TYR A 153 -0.62 2.81 25.22
C TYR A 153 0.81 3.27 24.97
N SER A 154 1.09 4.56 25.21
CA SER A 154 2.43 5.12 25.09
C SER A 154 2.72 5.98 26.32
N ASP A 155 3.85 5.70 26.99
CA ASP A 155 4.29 6.45 28.17
C ASP A 155 5.80 6.32 28.39
N LYS A 156 6.32 7.08 29.34
CA LYS A 156 7.67 6.87 29.87
C LYS A 156 7.62 5.86 31.03
N LEU A 157 8.45 4.84 30.93
CA LEU A 157 8.53 3.78 31.94
C LEU A 157 10.00 3.39 32.17
N LEU A 158 10.42 3.30 33.44
CA LEU A 158 11.78 2.87 33.83
C LEU A 158 12.90 3.62 33.09
N GLY A 159 12.76 4.95 32.95
CA GLY A 159 13.74 5.80 32.30
C GLY A 159 13.79 5.67 30.76
N GLY A 160 12.84 4.98 30.16
CA GLY A 160 12.72 4.80 28.70
C GLY A 160 11.32 5.13 28.18
N SER A 161 11.12 5.05 26.88
CA SER A 161 9.80 5.07 26.25
C SER A 161 9.23 3.65 26.20
N PHE A 162 7.96 3.53 26.50
CA PHE A 162 7.21 2.28 26.38
C PHE A 162 5.99 2.47 25.48
N ASP A 163 5.87 1.59 24.46
CA ASP A 163 4.71 1.50 23.57
C ASP A 163 4.10 0.11 23.69
N GLY A 164 2.84 0.07 24.15
CA GLY A 164 2.04 -1.13 24.27
C GLY A 164 0.88 -1.15 23.29
N SER A 165 0.48 -2.32 22.81
CA SER A 165 -0.73 -2.48 22.02
C SER A 165 -1.44 -3.78 22.31
N LEU A 166 -2.78 -3.70 22.38
CA LEU A 166 -3.69 -4.85 22.38
C LEU A 166 -4.47 -4.81 21.08
N ARG A 167 -4.53 -5.93 20.36
CA ARG A 167 -5.29 -6.07 19.10
C ARG A 167 -6.05 -7.38 19.06
N VAL A 168 -7.27 -7.31 18.57
CA VAL A 168 -8.04 -8.46 18.09
C VAL A 168 -8.34 -8.26 16.62
N GLN A 169 -8.20 -9.29 15.79
CA GLN A 169 -8.35 -9.20 14.36
C GLN A 169 -8.85 -10.51 13.76
N LYS A 170 -9.84 -10.41 12.92
CA LYS A 170 -10.35 -11.50 12.08
C LYS A 170 -10.56 -10.95 10.66
N TYR A 171 -10.65 -11.83 9.69
CA TYR A 171 -10.89 -11.45 8.30
C TYR A 171 -12.19 -12.06 7.77
N GLN A 172 -12.82 -11.37 6.82
CA GLN A 172 -13.68 -12.03 5.84
C GLN A 172 -12.87 -12.18 4.56
N THR A 173 -12.42 -13.39 4.28
CA THR A 173 -11.68 -13.70 3.06
C THR A 173 -12.66 -14.02 1.94
N LEU A 174 -12.50 -13.33 0.81
CA LEU A 174 -13.32 -13.53 -0.37
C LEU A 174 -12.67 -14.61 -1.26
N ALA A 175 -13.49 -15.53 -1.77
CA ALA A 175 -13.03 -16.55 -2.70
C ALA A 175 -12.56 -15.94 -4.01
N ASN A 176 -11.55 -16.56 -4.64
CA ASN A 176 -11.20 -16.27 -6.02
C ASN A 176 -12.29 -16.82 -6.98
N GLN A 177 -12.08 -16.69 -8.31
CA GLN A 177 -13.03 -17.17 -9.31
C GLN A 177 -13.20 -18.70 -9.30
N ASP A 178 -12.21 -19.45 -8.81
CA ASP A 178 -12.24 -20.91 -8.71
C ASP A 178 -12.85 -21.37 -7.37
N GLY A 179 -13.36 -20.45 -6.56
CA GLY A 179 -13.96 -20.75 -5.24
C GLY A 179 -12.94 -20.98 -4.13
N TYR A 180 -11.65 -20.79 -4.38
CA TYR A 180 -10.59 -20.98 -3.40
C TYR A 180 -10.46 -19.77 -2.46
N LYS A 181 -10.27 -20.05 -1.15
CA LYS A 181 -10.00 -19.07 -0.09
C LYS A 181 -8.72 -19.47 0.65
N ASP A 182 -7.76 -18.55 0.73
CA ASP A 182 -6.62 -18.66 1.65
C ASP A 182 -6.85 -17.71 2.82
N GLU A 183 -7.53 -18.20 3.84
CA GLU A 183 -7.89 -17.41 5.02
C GLU A 183 -6.66 -17.25 5.92
N PRO A 184 -6.29 -15.99 6.28
CA PRO A 184 -5.26 -15.74 7.27
C PRO A 184 -5.74 -16.13 8.67
N TYR A 185 -4.81 -16.46 9.56
CA TYR A 185 -5.12 -16.69 10.97
C TYR A 185 -5.81 -15.49 11.61
N ALA A 186 -6.86 -15.75 12.38
CA ALA A 186 -7.40 -14.76 13.30
C ALA A 186 -6.42 -14.56 14.47
N ILE A 187 -6.38 -13.35 14.98
CA ILE A 187 -5.54 -12.91 16.09
C ILE A 187 -6.45 -12.58 17.28
N MET A 188 -6.42 -13.41 18.35
CA MET A 188 -7.44 -13.37 19.39
C MET A 188 -6.90 -13.68 20.81
N PRO A 189 -6.15 -12.80 21.48
CA PRO A 189 -5.64 -11.47 21.08
C PRO A 189 -4.16 -11.47 20.68
N ARG A 190 -3.64 -10.27 20.31
CA ARG A 190 -2.21 -9.93 20.30
C ARG A 190 -1.94 -8.82 21.29
N LEU A 191 -1.04 -9.09 22.24
CA LEU A 191 -0.44 -8.09 23.12
C LEU A 191 0.99 -7.83 22.63
N THR A 192 1.36 -6.58 22.44
CA THR A 192 2.72 -6.19 22.05
C THR A 192 3.22 -5.11 23.00
N GLY A 193 4.45 -5.25 23.46
CA GLY A 193 5.17 -4.24 24.24
C GLY A 193 6.53 -3.94 23.62
N ARG A 194 6.87 -2.68 23.54
CA ARG A 194 8.20 -2.21 23.13
C ARG A 194 8.69 -1.21 24.14
N TRP A 195 9.84 -1.48 24.73
CA TRP A 195 10.51 -0.55 25.62
C TRP A 195 11.86 -0.17 25.02
N GLN A 196 12.19 1.10 25.07
CA GLN A 196 13.43 1.65 24.56
C GLN A 196 13.99 2.68 25.51
N SER A 197 15.28 2.57 25.81
CA SER A 197 16.01 3.54 26.61
C SER A 197 17.42 3.78 26.07
N HIS A 198 18.05 4.87 26.48
CA HIS A 198 19.40 5.23 26.11
C HIS A 198 20.27 5.29 27.34
N LEU A 199 21.44 4.63 27.28
CA LEU A 199 22.49 4.69 28.29
C LEU A 199 23.78 5.14 27.60
N GLY A 200 24.04 6.43 27.59
CA GLY A 200 25.13 7.00 26.80
C GLY A 200 24.94 6.74 25.30
N LYS A 201 25.91 6.09 24.68
CA LYS A 201 25.85 5.70 23.26
C LYS A 201 25.11 4.38 23.02
N ALA A 202 24.72 3.68 24.09
CA ALA A 202 23.98 2.44 23.99
C ALA A 202 22.47 2.69 23.97
N GLN A 203 21.79 2.09 23.03
CA GLN A 203 20.33 2.04 22.95
C GLN A 203 19.89 0.63 23.36
N LEU A 204 19.12 0.57 24.46
CA LEU A 204 18.51 -0.64 24.97
C LEU A 204 17.13 -0.77 24.35
N ASN A 205 16.79 -1.95 23.81
CA ASN A 205 15.48 -2.24 23.25
C ASN A 205 14.98 -3.57 23.78
N VAL A 206 13.75 -3.63 24.24
CA VAL A 206 13.07 -4.86 24.61
C VAL A 206 11.75 -4.92 23.84
N PHE A 207 11.63 -5.92 23.00
CA PHE A 207 10.38 -6.25 22.32
C PHE A 207 9.78 -7.51 22.95
N GLY A 208 8.51 -7.43 23.32
CA GLY A 208 7.73 -8.56 23.83
C GLY A 208 6.40 -8.65 23.08
N GLN A 209 5.97 -9.88 22.76
CA GLN A 209 4.69 -10.09 22.12
C GLN A 209 4.08 -11.42 22.56
N PHE A 210 2.81 -11.39 22.94
CA PHE A 210 1.95 -12.56 23.05
C PHE A 210 0.92 -12.53 21.92
N THR A 211 0.70 -13.66 21.23
CA THR A 211 -0.33 -13.77 20.19
C THR A 211 -0.99 -15.13 20.28
N ARG A 212 -2.32 -15.15 20.33
CA ARG A 212 -3.13 -16.34 20.09
C ARG A 212 -3.62 -16.30 18.64
N PHE A 213 -3.32 -17.39 17.92
CA PHE A 213 -3.74 -17.64 16.55
C PHE A 213 -4.86 -18.67 16.54
N ASP A 214 -5.91 -18.36 15.80
CA ASP A 214 -7.11 -19.18 15.67
C ASP A 214 -7.45 -19.37 14.18
N HIS A 215 -7.78 -20.60 13.76
CA HIS A 215 -8.11 -20.92 12.38
C HIS A 215 -8.97 -22.19 12.32
N ASP A 216 -10.02 -22.18 11.51
CA ASP A 216 -10.99 -23.28 11.45
C ASP A 216 -10.41 -24.59 10.89
N THR A 217 -9.38 -24.52 10.02
CA THR A 217 -8.84 -25.68 9.28
C THR A 217 -7.32 -25.84 9.35
N LYS A 218 -6.61 -24.98 10.10
CA LYS A 218 -5.15 -25.04 10.27
C LYS A 218 -4.81 -25.21 11.76
N GLN A 219 -3.56 -25.54 12.05
CA GLN A 219 -3.06 -25.69 13.42
C GLN A 219 -3.19 -24.40 14.22
N ASP A 220 -3.92 -24.42 15.32
CA ASP A 220 -4.06 -23.32 16.26
C ASP A 220 -2.97 -23.31 17.31
N GLY A 221 -2.78 -22.15 17.95
CA GLY A 221 -1.86 -22.06 19.07
C GLY A 221 -1.60 -20.65 19.55
N SER A 222 -0.77 -20.58 20.58
CA SER A 222 -0.30 -19.31 21.14
C SER A 222 1.21 -19.21 20.99
N ARG A 223 1.68 -17.99 20.78
CA ARG A 223 3.10 -17.65 20.66
C ARG A 223 3.48 -16.53 21.61
N VAL A 224 4.57 -16.72 22.34
CA VAL A 224 5.25 -15.67 23.11
C VAL A 224 6.59 -15.39 22.47
N VAL A 225 6.90 -14.13 22.23
CA VAL A 225 8.20 -13.66 21.71
C VAL A 225 8.79 -12.69 22.70
N LEU A 226 10.09 -12.81 22.96
CA LEU A 226 10.88 -11.86 23.72
C LEU A 226 12.19 -11.60 22.97
N TYR A 227 12.47 -10.34 22.66
CA TYR A 227 13.67 -9.92 21.93
C TYR A 227 14.33 -8.70 22.59
N PRO A 228 15.10 -8.90 23.69
CA PRO A 228 16.00 -7.87 24.21
C PRO A 228 17.19 -7.70 23.28
N SER A 229 17.58 -6.44 23.06
CA SER A 229 18.76 -6.10 22.26
C SER A 229 19.41 -4.80 22.71
N VAL A 230 20.71 -4.70 22.49
CA VAL A 230 21.50 -3.51 22.72
C VAL A 230 22.18 -3.13 21.43
N LYS A 231 22.07 -1.86 21.05
CA LYS A 231 22.72 -1.27 19.88
C LYS A 231 23.55 -0.08 20.35
N TRP A 232 24.79 0.02 19.89
CA TRP A 232 25.63 1.19 20.10
C TRP A 232 25.65 2.05 18.84
N ASP A 233 25.64 3.36 19.00
CA ASP A 233 25.71 4.32 17.90
C ASP A 233 26.99 5.17 18.03
N PHE A 234 28.04 4.74 17.34
CA PHE A 234 29.27 5.48 17.20
C PHE A 234 29.25 6.18 15.84
N HIS A 235 29.03 7.48 15.83
CA HIS A 235 28.96 8.25 14.59
C HIS A 235 29.73 9.57 14.71
N ASN A 236 30.15 10.06 13.57
CA ASN A 236 30.70 11.40 13.38
C ASN A 236 30.22 11.97 12.03
N GLN A 237 30.81 13.09 11.58
CA GLN A 237 30.37 13.75 10.34
C GLN A 237 30.62 12.94 9.06
N TRP A 238 31.61 12.04 9.06
CA TRP A 238 32.03 11.29 7.89
C TRP A 238 31.68 9.81 7.92
N GLY A 239 31.12 9.30 9.02
CA GLY A 239 30.75 7.90 9.08
C GLY A 239 30.19 7.42 10.40
N TYR A 240 29.81 6.15 10.43
CA TYR A 240 29.26 5.51 11.63
C TYR A 240 29.64 4.02 11.70
N ILE A 241 29.64 3.50 12.94
CA ILE A 241 29.71 2.07 13.26
C ILE A 241 28.66 1.79 14.33
N ARG A 242 27.74 0.86 14.05
CA ARG A 242 26.57 0.53 14.88
C ARG A 242 26.50 -0.97 15.14
N PRO A 243 27.28 -1.49 16.09
CA PRO A 243 27.13 -2.88 16.51
C PRO A 243 25.83 -3.08 17.29
N LYS A 244 25.20 -4.23 17.10
CA LYS A 244 24.00 -4.66 17.80
C LYS A 244 24.14 -6.11 18.23
N VAL A 245 23.68 -6.41 19.44
CA VAL A 245 23.57 -7.77 19.98
C VAL A 245 22.17 -7.93 20.57
N GLY A 246 21.52 -9.06 20.30
CA GLY A 246 20.22 -9.38 20.84
C GLY A 246 20.01 -10.88 20.95
N VAL A 247 18.99 -11.27 21.71
CA VAL A 247 18.57 -12.66 21.87
C VAL A 247 17.09 -12.76 21.56
N HIS A 248 16.74 -13.47 20.47
CA HIS A 248 15.36 -13.71 20.08
C HIS A 248 14.88 -15.04 20.65
N ALA A 249 14.00 -14.98 21.64
CA ALA A 249 13.37 -16.14 22.25
C ALA A 249 11.90 -16.23 21.83
N THR A 250 11.46 -17.43 21.44
CA THR A 250 10.08 -17.70 21.04
C THR A 250 9.63 -19.00 21.70
N TYR A 251 8.43 -18.98 22.27
CA TYR A 251 7.75 -20.14 22.85
C TYR A 251 6.37 -20.29 22.21
N TYR A 252 6.02 -21.52 21.85
CA TYR A 252 4.74 -21.89 21.29
C TYR A 252 4.04 -22.90 22.17
N SER A 253 2.74 -22.73 22.33
CA SER A 253 1.82 -23.74 22.86
C SER A 253 0.79 -24.03 21.78
N LEU A 254 0.86 -25.23 21.21
CA LEU A 254 0.04 -25.67 20.07
C LEU A 254 -1.09 -26.55 20.59
N ASN A 255 -2.30 -26.32 20.08
CA ASN A 255 -3.46 -27.14 20.38
C ASN A 255 -3.38 -28.50 19.66
N SER A 256 -4.24 -29.44 20.03
CA SER A 256 -4.39 -30.71 19.29
C SER A 256 -4.96 -30.45 17.91
N PHE A 257 -4.41 -31.08 16.88
CA PHE A 257 -4.85 -30.92 15.51
C PHE A 257 -4.62 -32.20 14.69
N ASN A 258 -5.59 -32.60 13.84
CA ASN A 258 -5.53 -33.78 12.97
C ASN A 258 -5.03 -35.06 13.69
N GLY A 259 -5.55 -35.33 14.90
CA GLY A 259 -5.18 -36.50 15.68
C GLY A 259 -3.82 -36.44 16.40
N GLN A 260 -3.06 -35.35 16.19
CA GLN A 260 -1.84 -35.09 16.95
C GLN A 260 -2.18 -34.34 18.24
N SER A 261 -1.60 -34.78 19.37
CA SER A 261 -1.75 -34.10 20.67
C SER A 261 -1.10 -32.72 20.64
N GLY A 262 -1.64 -31.80 21.42
CA GLY A 262 -1.03 -30.50 21.64
C GLY A 262 0.40 -30.62 22.16
N ARG A 263 1.25 -29.68 21.75
CA ARG A 263 2.68 -29.69 22.12
C ARG A 263 3.23 -28.29 22.34
N ASN A 264 4.28 -28.23 23.14
CA ASN A 264 5.05 -27.01 23.37
C ASN A 264 6.40 -27.09 22.67
N VAL A 265 6.76 -26.04 21.94
CA VAL A 265 8.04 -25.94 21.25
C VAL A 265 8.64 -24.56 21.46
N SER A 266 9.98 -24.46 21.43
CA SER A 266 10.66 -23.19 21.67
C SER A 266 11.90 -23.05 20.81
N ARG A 267 12.25 -21.77 20.58
CA ARG A 267 13.47 -21.41 19.85
C ARG A 267 14.13 -20.23 20.55
N VAL A 268 15.45 -20.30 20.73
CA VAL A 268 16.28 -19.19 21.19
C VAL A 268 17.44 -19.03 20.20
N LEU A 269 17.63 -17.81 19.69
CA LEU A 269 18.65 -17.47 18.73
C LEU A 269 19.36 -16.15 19.12
N PRO A 270 20.68 -16.14 19.28
CA PRO A 270 21.43 -14.90 19.34
C PRO A 270 21.46 -14.25 17.94
N ILE A 271 21.35 -12.93 17.90
CA ILE A 271 21.42 -12.12 16.70
C ILE A 271 22.49 -11.05 16.91
N ILE A 272 23.53 -11.08 16.10
CA ILE A 272 24.64 -10.12 16.18
C ILE A 272 24.78 -9.47 14.81
N ASN A 273 24.82 -8.15 14.79
CA ASN A 273 25.12 -7.44 13.54
C ASN A 273 25.97 -6.20 13.79
N VAL A 274 26.64 -5.76 12.72
CA VAL A 274 27.40 -4.51 12.67
C VAL A 274 27.01 -3.80 11.39
N ASP A 275 26.45 -2.61 11.53
CA ASP A 275 26.13 -1.73 10.42
C ASP A 275 27.12 -0.55 10.43
N SER A 276 27.85 -0.36 9.35
CA SER A 276 28.82 0.72 9.23
C SER A 276 28.76 1.38 7.86
N GLY A 277 29.03 2.66 7.83
CA GLY A 277 29.03 3.43 6.59
C GLY A 277 29.91 4.66 6.67
N LEU A 278 30.36 5.09 5.50
CA LEU A 278 31.09 6.34 5.31
C LEU A 278 30.27 7.28 4.43
N THR A 279 30.49 8.56 4.57
CA THR A 279 29.89 9.59 3.73
C THR A 279 30.97 10.50 3.19
N PHE A 280 31.12 10.51 1.88
CA PHE A 280 31.98 11.43 1.14
C PHE A 280 31.11 12.44 0.42
N GLU A 281 31.50 13.70 0.42
CA GLU A 281 30.74 14.77 -0.21
C GLU A 281 31.63 15.57 -1.17
N ARG A 282 31.04 15.98 -2.30
CA ARG A 282 31.65 16.94 -3.21
C ARG A 282 30.63 17.87 -3.84
N ARG A 283 31.05 19.07 -4.16
CA ARG A 283 30.28 19.93 -5.08
C ARG A 283 30.45 19.40 -6.50
N ALA A 284 29.36 19.23 -7.20
CA ALA A 284 29.33 18.73 -8.58
C ALA A 284 28.52 19.67 -9.46
N ARG A 285 29.02 19.93 -10.66
CA ARG A 285 28.24 20.63 -11.70
C ARG A 285 27.63 19.61 -12.63
N LEU A 286 26.32 19.50 -12.63
CA LEU A 286 25.56 18.56 -13.43
C LEU A 286 24.42 19.34 -14.12
N PHE A 287 24.18 19.07 -15.41
CA PHE A 287 23.08 19.66 -16.18
C PHE A 287 22.99 21.19 -16.09
N GLY A 288 24.14 21.87 -15.97
CA GLY A 288 24.21 23.33 -15.86
C GLY A 288 23.94 23.92 -14.47
N GLY A 289 23.67 23.12 -13.46
CA GLY A 289 23.48 23.51 -12.06
C GLY A 289 24.58 23.04 -11.12
N GLU A 290 24.69 23.71 -9.97
CA GLU A 290 25.56 23.26 -8.86
C GLU A 290 24.76 22.42 -7.88
N TYR A 291 25.35 21.27 -7.49
CA TYR A 291 24.73 20.28 -6.59
C TYR A 291 25.74 19.79 -5.57
N LEU A 292 25.26 19.27 -4.45
CA LEU A 292 26.05 18.48 -3.51
C LEU A 292 25.86 17.00 -3.84
N GLN A 293 26.94 16.33 -4.24
CA GLN A 293 26.94 14.89 -4.48
C GLN A 293 27.56 14.17 -3.32
N THR A 294 26.87 13.12 -2.81
CA THR A 294 27.43 12.20 -1.82
C THR A 294 27.85 10.89 -2.47
N LEU A 295 28.81 10.20 -1.85
CA LEU A 295 29.12 8.79 -2.06
C LEU A 295 29.12 8.11 -0.70
N GLU A 296 28.27 7.10 -0.53
CA GLU A 296 27.95 6.48 0.76
C GLU A 296 28.16 4.95 0.68
N PRO A 297 29.41 4.47 0.80
CA PRO A 297 29.65 3.04 0.97
C PRO A 297 29.15 2.58 2.34
N ARG A 298 28.49 1.41 2.36
CA ARG A 298 27.90 0.79 3.54
C ARG A 298 28.26 -0.68 3.61
N LEU A 299 28.60 -1.13 4.81
CA LEU A 299 28.92 -2.50 5.16
C LEU A 299 27.96 -2.95 6.25
N PHE A 300 27.34 -4.12 6.06
CA PHE A 300 26.47 -4.72 7.05
C PHE A 300 26.83 -6.20 7.25
N TYR A 301 27.41 -6.51 8.41
CA TYR A 301 27.64 -7.88 8.83
C TYR A 301 26.49 -8.39 9.67
N ASN A 302 26.02 -9.62 9.41
CA ASN A 302 24.94 -10.24 10.16
C ASN A 302 25.26 -11.69 10.49
N TYR A 303 25.08 -12.05 11.78
CA TYR A 303 25.29 -13.39 12.27
C TYR A 303 24.08 -13.89 13.07
N ILE A 304 23.51 -15.00 12.64
CA ILE A 304 22.45 -15.76 13.30
C ILE A 304 22.78 -17.25 13.12
N PRO A 305 22.96 -18.03 14.20
CA PRO A 305 23.30 -19.44 14.07
C PRO A 305 22.18 -20.23 13.41
N THR A 306 22.55 -21.27 12.67
CA THR A 306 21.60 -22.17 12.03
C THR A 306 20.91 -23.03 13.08
N LYS A 307 19.58 -23.07 13.04
CA LYS A 307 18.75 -23.95 13.83
C LYS A 307 17.57 -24.40 12.99
N SER A 308 17.30 -25.71 12.93
CA SER A 308 16.09 -26.23 12.27
C SER A 308 14.83 -25.69 12.98
N GLN A 309 13.82 -25.37 12.21
CA GLN A 309 12.55 -24.81 12.66
C GLN A 309 11.36 -25.56 12.05
N ASN A 310 11.59 -26.77 11.55
CA ASN A 310 10.58 -27.61 10.92
C ASN A 310 9.51 -28.11 11.91
N ASP A 311 9.84 -28.12 13.20
CA ASP A 311 8.92 -28.44 14.30
C ASP A 311 8.09 -27.22 14.76
N LEU A 312 8.42 -26.01 14.28
CA LEU A 312 7.72 -24.79 14.63
C LEU A 312 6.59 -24.50 13.62
N PRO A 313 5.43 -24.00 14.09
CA PRO A 313 4.35 -23.58 13.20
C PRO A 313 4.78 -22.36 12.35
N ASN A 314 4.05 -22.08 11.30
CA ASN A 314 4.14 -20.83 10.57
C ASN A 314 2.77 -20.14 10.52
N PHE A 315 2.54 -19.21 11.44
CA PHE A 315 1.28 -18.48 11.56
C PHE A 315 1.27 -17.18 10.75
N ASP A 316 2.41 -16.43 10.77
CA ASP A 316 2.45 -15.07 10.21
C ASP A 316 3.79 -14.71 9.52
N SER A 317 4.63 -15.70 9.21
CA SER A 317 5.90 -15.44 8.54
C SER A 317 5.85 -15.76 7.05
N SER A 318 6.34 -14.83 6.26
CA SER A 318 6.56 -14.96 4.82
C SER A 318 7.92 -14.37 4.45
N GLU A 319 8.53 -14.88 3.39
CA GLU A 319 9.79 -14.33 2.87
C GLU A 319 9.53 -12.96 2.23
N ASN A 320 10.36 -11.98 2.57
CA ASN A 320 10.27 -10.65 1.97
C ASN A 320 10.89 -10.64 0.57
N SER A 321 10.33 -9.88 -0.34
CA SER A 321 10.88 -9.69 -1.68
C SER A 321 12.30 -9.14 -1.62
N PHE A 322 13.22 -9.74 -2.37
CA PHE A 322 14.61 -9.33 -2.39
C PHE A 322 14.78 -7.94 -3.04
N SER A 323 15.37 -7.01 -2.30
CA SER A 323 15.57 -5.62 -2.74
C SER A 323 16.80 -5.01 -2.08
N TYR A 324 17.21 -3.82 -2.51
CA TYR A 324 18.33 -3.11 -1.89
C TYR A 324 18.16 -2.92 -0.37
N SER A 325 16.97 -2.58 0.09
CA SER A 325 16.70 -2.42 1.52
C SER A 325 16.77 -3.73 2.30
N GLN A 326 16.44 -4.86 1.67
CA GLN A 326 16.50 -6.19 2.28
C GLN A 326 17.93 -6.69 2.50
N LEU A 327 18.91 -6.14 1.79
CA LEU A 327 20.32 -6.46 2.01
C LEU A 327 20.80 -6.17 3.45
N PHE A 328 20.15 -5.19 4.13
CA PHE A 328 20.52 -4.70 5.46
C PHE A 328 19.57 -5.15 6.57
N ARG A 329 18.69 -6.11 6.30
CA ARG A 329 17.82 -6.67 7.32
C ARG A 329 18.46 -7.84 8.05
N GLU A 330 18.18 -7.93 9.35
CA GLU A 330 18.62 -9.06 10.19
C GLU A 330 17.92 -10.34 9.77
N ASN A 331 16.59 -10.27 9.58
CA ASN A 331 15.74 -11.39 9.20
C ASN A 331 15.14 -11.16 7.81
N LEU A 332 15.21 -12.16 6.93
CA LEU A 332 14.61 -12.16 5.60
C LEU A 332 13.11 -12.38 5.65
N TYR A 333 12.59 -12.91 6.75
CA TYR A 333 11.17 -13.18 6.95
C TYR A 333 10.46 -12.02 7.64
N SER A 334 9.19 -11.83 7.29
CA SER A 334 8.24 -11.08 8.10
C SER A 334 7.79 -11.91 9.31
N GLY A 335 7.01 -11.32 10.21
CA GLY A 335 6.51 -12.04 11.40
C GLY A 335 7.61 -12.47 12.38
N ASN A 336 7.34 -13.52 13.16
CA ASN A 336 8.27 -14.02 14.16
C ASN A 336 8.42 -15.55 14.17
N ASP A 337 7.75 -16.26 13.24
CA ASP A 337 7.81 -17.72 13.21
C ASP A 337 9.07 -18.23 12.54
N ARG A 338 9.52 -17.56 11.50
CA ARG A 338 10.74 -17.92 10.77
C ARG A 338 11.82 -16.86 10.96
N ILE A 339 13.02 -17.32 11.28
CA ILE A 339 14.23 -16.52 11.35
C ILE A 339 15.29 -17.26 10.54
N ASN A 340 15.81 -16.60 9.51
CA ASN A 340 16.86 -17.17 8.69
C ASN A 340 18.17 -17.34 9.47
N SER A 341 18.98 -18.32 9.11
CA SER A 341 20.38 -18.33 9.49
C SER A 341 21.14 -17.24 8.74
N ALA A 342 22.16 -16.69 9.35
CA ALA A 342 23.01 -15.70 8.72
C ALA A 342 24.46 -15.82 9.22
N ASN A 343 25.39 -15.83 8.32
CA ASN A 343 26.78 -15.47 8.50
C ASN A 343 27.21 -14.83 7.20
N SER A 344 26.95 -13.52 7.10
CA SER A 344 27.02 -12.83 5.82
C SER A 344 27.49 -11.39 5.98
N LEU A 345 28.14 -10.90 4.92
CA LEU A 345 28.58 -9.52 4.77
C LEU A 345 27.88 -8.90 3.55
N THR A 346 27.14 -7.84 3.77
CA THR A 346 26.63 -7.00 2.69
C THR A 346 27.59 -5.86 2.42
N LEU A 347 27.94 -5.69 1.16
CA LEU A 347 28.66 -4.52 0.64
C LEU A 347 27.71 -3.78 -0.31
N ALA A 348 27.56 -2.49 -0.07
CA ALA A 348 26.73 -1.65 -0.92
C ALA A 348 27.29 -0.23 -0.97
N THR A 349 26.92 0.48 -2.01
CA THR A 349 27.19 1.91 -2.11
C THR A 349 25.98 2.62 -2.69
N GLN A 350 25.75 3.85 -2.25
CA GLN A 350 24.80 4.76 -2.88
C GLN A 350 25.42 6.13 -3.08
N SER A 351 24.89 6.86 -4.04
CA SER A 351 25.21 8.26 -4.30
C SER A 351 23.92 9.06 -4.34
N ARG A 352 23.91 10.21 -3.67
CA ARG A 352 22.78 11.14 -3.69
C ARG A 352 23.21 12.46 -4.31
N ILE A 353 22.28 13.09 -5.00
CA ILE A 353 22.39 14.44 -5.51
C ILE A 353 21.43 15.31 -4.72
N LEU A 354 21.97 16.27 -3.99
CA LEU A 354 21.22 17.16 -3.11
C LEU A 354 21.26 18.60 -3.63
N ASN A 355 20.19 19.33 -3.37
CA ASN A 355 20.18 20.77 -3.55
C ASN A 355 21.13 21.43 -2.53
N PRO A 356 22.14 22.20 -2.93
CA PRO A 356 23.15 22.74 -2.01
C PRO A 356 22.60 23.77 -1.02
N ASN A 357 21.47 24.41 -1.34
CA ASN A 357 20.86 25.45 -0.50
C ASN A 357 19.84 24.91 0.49
N THR A 358 19.08 23.88 0.08
CA THR A 358 17.96 23.34 0.89
C THR A 358 18.28 21.98 1.51
N GLY A 359 19.32 21.29 1.03
CA GLY A 359 19.61 19.90 1.41
C GLY A 359 18.62 18.86 0.83
N ALA A 360 17.63 19.31 0.03
CA ALA A 360 16.62 18.42 -0.51
C ALA A 360 17.25 17.41 -1.49
N GLU A 361 16.91 16.13 -1.33
CA GLU A 361 17.34 15.06 -2.22
C GLU A 361 16.60 15.16 -3.56
N LEU A 362 17.36 15.28 -4.64
CA LEU A 362 16.85 15.34 -6.01
C LEU A 362 16.92 13.98 -6.68
N PHE A 363 18.02 13.25 -6.47
CA PHE A 363 18.27 11.98 -7.10
C PHE A 363 19.15 11.09 -6.22
N ARG A 364 18.94 9.79 -6.27
CA ARG A 364 19.79 8.79 -5.63
C ARG A 364 19.90 7.53 -6.48
N ALA A 365 21.07 6.92 -6.47
CA ALA A 365 21.30 5.63 -7.09
C ALA A 365 22.18 4.78 -6.17
N GLY A 366 22.00 3.48 -6.21
CA GLY A 366 22.80 2.57 -5.39
C GLY A 366 22.83 1.17 -5.95
N ILE A 367 23.82 0.41 -5.51
CA ILE A 367 24.05 -0.98 -5.86
C ILE A 367 24.58 -1.73 -4.65
N GLY A 368 24.21 -3.00 -4.52
CA GLY A 368 24.72 -3.81 -3.43
C GLY A 368 24.60 -5.31 -3.67
N GLN A 369 25.35 -6.05 -2.88
CA GLN A 369 25.40 -7.51 -2.89
C GLN A 369 25.71 -8.04 -1.50
N LYS A 370 25.23 -9.24 -1.19
CA LYS A 370 25.49 -9.96 0.06
C LYS A 370 26.38 -11.18 -0.22
N PHE A 371 27.40 -11.37 0.61
CA PHE A 371 28.34 -12.49 0.58
C PHE A 371 28.05 -13.42 1.76
N TYR A 372 27.90 -14.72 1.51
CA TYR A 372 27.59 -15.73 2.50
C TYR A 372 28.87 -16.50 2.89
N PHE A 373 29.30 -16.37 4.14
CA PHE A 373 30.41 -17.15 4.70
C PHE A 373 29.97 -18.55 5.11
N LYS A 374 28.67 -18.71 5.43
CA LYS A 374 28.02 -19.98 5.66
C LYS A 374 26.78 -20.07 4.77
N LYS A 375 26.60 -21.21 4.11
CA LYS A 375 25.55 -21.38 3.11
C LYS A 375 24.22 -21.87 3.67
N ASP A 376 24.18 -22.29 4.96
CA ASP A 376 22.94 -22.77 5.57
C ASP A 376 21.86 -21.69 5.54
N ASN A 377 20.66 -22.07 5.16
CA ASN A 377 19.47 -21.23 5.21
C ASN A 377 18.29 -21.98 5.77
N VAL A 378 17.44 -21.28 6.51
CA VAL A 378 16.13 -21.80 6.97
C VAL A 378 15.09 -21.42 5.92
N LEU A 379 14.39 -22.42 5.41
CA LEU A 379 13.33 -22.27 4.41
C LEU A 379 11.98 -21.86 5.04
N PRO A 380 10.98 -21.43 4.26
CA PRO A 380 9.64 -21.11 4.78
C PRO A 380 8.96 -22.25 5.55
N ASP A 381 9.22 -23.51 5.19
CA ASP A 381 8.76 -24.71 5.88
C ASP A 381 9.50 -25.02 7.19
N GLY A 382 10.58 -24.28 7.49
CA GLY A 382 11.42 -24.45 8.67
C GLY A 382 12.59 -25.43 8.50
N ASN A 383 12.69 -26.14 7.39
CA ASN A 383 13.79 -27.01 7.08
C ASN A 383 15.06 -26.19 6.80
N VAL A 384 16.22 -26.81 7.04
CA VAL A 384 17.52 -26.23 6.71
C VAL A 384 17.94 -26.71 5.32
N SER A 385 18.26 -25.78 4.45
CA SER A 385 18.83 -26.04 3.14
C SER A 385 20.09 -25.20 2.95
N ASN A 386 20.81 -25.42 1.89
CA ASN A 386 21.98 -24.63 1.56
C ASN A 386 21.65 -23.60 0.49
N TYR A 387 22.15 -22.37 0.65
CA TYR A 387 22.21 -21.45 -0.48
C TYR A 387 23.04 -22.08 -1.60
N PRO A 388 22.55 -22.04 -2.84
CA PRO A 388 23.28 -22.63 -3.97
C PRO A 388 24.60 -21.91 -4.26
N ARG A 389 24.82 -20.73 -3.66
CA ARG A 389 25.93 -19.82 -3.97
C ARG A 389 26.52 -19.19 -2.71
N SER A 390 27.76 -18.68 -2.86
CA SER A 390 28.45 -17.90 -1.81
C SER A 390 28.09 -16.41 -1.82
N GLN A 391 27.27 -15.95 -2.76
CA GLN A 391 26.87 -14.56 -2.89
C GLN A 391 25.43 -14.45 -3.41
N SER A 392 24.74 -13.39 -3.01
CA SER A 392 23.41 -13.06 -3.50
C SER A 392 23.45 -12.54 -4.93
N ASP A 393 22.30 -12.40 -5.54
CA ASP A 393 22.12 -11.61 -6.74
C ASP A 393 22.48 -10.13 -6.48
N TRP A 394 22.80 -9.40 -7.54
CA TRP A 394 22.95 -7.95 -7.48
C TRP A 394 21.61 -7.26 -7.40
N VAL A 395 21.52 -6.24 -6.57
CA VAL A 395 20.41 -5.31 -6.57
C VAL A 395 20.91 -3.90 -6.78
N ALA A 396 20.26 -3.18 -7.68
CA ALA A 396 20.57 -1.79 -7.98
C ALA A 396 19.27 -0.98 -8.11
N PHE A 397 19.38 0.29 -7.81
CA PHE A 397 18.25 1.22 -7.99
C PHE A 397 18.77 2.60 -8.44
N ALA A 398 17.87 3.37 -9.08
CA ALA A 398 18.08 4.78 -9.39
C ALA A 398 16.74 5.50 -9.37
N HIS A 399 16.55 6.41 -8.43
CA HIS A 399 15.28 7.10 -8.20
C HIS A 399 15.48 8.60 -8.05
N GLY A 400 14.58 9.40 -8.61
CA GLY A 400 14.54 10.83 -8.38
C GLY A 400 14.36 11.66 -9.64
N ASN A 401 14.52 12.96 -9.48
CA ASN A 401 14.36 13.93 -10.56
C ASN A 401 15.69 14.10 -11.29
N LEU A 402 15.75 13.64 -12.54
CA LEU A 402 16.90 13.84 -13.42
C LEU A 402 16.97 15.31 -13.88
N THR A 403 15.81 15.91 -14.08
CA THR A 403 15.63 17.36 -14.30
C THR A 403 14.44 17.83 -13.46
N PRO A 404 14.19 19.14 -13.29
CA PRO A 404 13.00 19.63 -12.59
C PRO A 404 11.68 19.06 -13.12
N SER A 405 11.65 18.67 -14.40
CA SER A 405 10.46 18.17 -15.08
C SER A 405 10.45 16.66 -15.33
N THR A 406 11.56 15.97 -15.09
CA THR A 406 11.71 14.55 -15.46
C THR A 406 12.15 13.73 -14.28
N ARG A 407 11.29 12.80 -13.85
CA ARG A 407 11.56 11.80 -12.83
C ARG A 407 11.84 10.45 -13.47
N ILE A 408 12.82 9.75 -12.94
CA ILE A 408 13.07 8.35 -13.27
C ILE A 408 13.01 7.49 -12.02
N ASP A 409 12.54 6.25 -12.17
CA ASP A 409 12.50 5.23 -11.14
C ASP A 409 12.95 3.91 -11.78
N LEU A 410 14.06 3.37 -11.29
CA LEU A 410 14.67 2.13 -11.79
C LEU A 410 15.01 1.23 -10.62
N ASP A 411 14.55 -0.01 -10.66
CA ASP A 411 14.94 -1.09 -9.74
C ASP A 411 15.36 -2.31 -10.56
N ILE A 412 16.47 -2.94 -10.19
CA ILE A 412 17.02 -4.10 -10.90
C ILE A 412 17.44 -5.14 -9.87
N HIS A 413 17.00 -6.38 -10.10
CA HIS A 413 17.47 -7.58 -9.43
C HIS A 413 18.09 -8.51 -10.49
N TYR A 414 19.41 -8.66 -10.46
CA TYR A 414 20.17 -9.36 -11.49
C TYR A 414 20.91 -10.57 -10.91
N ASN A 415 20.61 -11.72 -11.51
CA ASN A 415 21.25 -12.98 -11.19
C ASN A 415 22.48 -13.19 -12.08
N GLN A 416 23.65 -12.95 -11.52
CA GLN A 416 24.91 -13.03 -12.25
C GLN A 416 25.30 -14.45 -12.69
N ASN A 417 24.88 -15.48 -11.95
CA ASN A 417 25.27 -16.86 -12.29
C ASN A 417 24.42 -17.43 -13.43
N LEU A 418 23.19 -16.94 -13.58
CA LEU A 418 22.33 -17.26 -14.70
C LEU A 418 22.39 -16.21 -15.81
N SER A 419 23.23 -15.17 -15.62
CA SER A 419 23.40 -14.04 -16.54
C SER A 419 22.06 -13.45 -17.02
N ARG A 420 21.12 -13.28 -16.06
CA ARG A 420 19.79 -12.78 -16.37
C ARG A 420 19.22 -11.89 -15.26
N ALA A 421 18.31 -11.00 -15.62
CA ALA A 421 17.47 -10.31 -14.65
C ALA A 421 16.39 -11.23 -14.09
N GLU A 422 16.22 -11.27 -12.77
CA GLU A 422 15.10 -11.93 -12.11
C GLU A 422 13.90 -10.99 -12.05
N SER A 423 14.14 -9.72 -11.77
CA SER A 423 13.12 -8.68 -11.90
C SER A 423 13.74 -7.32 -12.23
N TYR A 424 12.99 -6.48 -12.91
CA TYR A 424 13.30 -5.07 -13.05
C TYR A 424 12.03 -4.24 -13.26
N ALA A 425 12.06 -3.03 -12.75
CA ALA A 425 11.05 -2.02 -12.96
C ALA A 425 11.74 -0.74 -13.45
N ALA A 426 11.27 -0.20 -14.55
CA ALA A 426 11.80 1.05 -15.11
C ALA A 426 10.63 1.99 -15.38
N GLY A 427 10.72 3.21 -14.88
CA GLY A 427 9.71 4.25 -15.05
C GLY A 427 10.35 5.59 -15.40
N ILE A 428 9.70 6.33 -16.29
CA ILE A 428 9.99 7.71 -16.58
C ILE A 428 8.68 8.51 -16.55
N THR A 429 8.71 9.63 -15.85
CA THR A 429 7.58 10.57 -15.79
C THR A 429 8.09 11.96 -16.16
N TYR A 430 7.51 12.53 -17.20
CA TYR A 430 7.76 13.90 -17.65
C TYR A 430 6.59 14.78 -17.23
N ASN A 431 6.85 15.74 -16.34
CA ASN A 431 5.86 16.67 -15.79
C ASN A 431 6.46 18.08 -15.74
N PRO A 432 6.45 18.82 -16.87
CA PRO A 432 7.03 20.16 -16.93
C PRO A 432 6.21 21.21 -16.17
N GLU A 433 4.90 21.03 -16.09
CA GLU A 433 3.98 21.91 -15.39
C GLU A 433 2.69 21.18 -15.00
N PRO A 434 1.93 21.66 -14.00
CA PRO A 434 0.66 21.06 -13.62
C PRO A 434 -0.29 20.91 -14.82
N GLY A 435 -0.89 19.71 -14.97
CA GLY A 435 -1.76 19.39 -16.11
C GLY A 435 -1.04 18.92 -17.38
N LYS A 436 0.30 18.82 -17.35
CA LYS A 436 1.10 18.20 -18.43
C LYS A 436 1.92 17.05 -17.87
N VAL A 437 1.48 15.84 -18.11
CA VAL A 437 2.14 14.63 -17.63
C VAL A 437 2.18 13.58 -18.72
N LEU A 438 3.36 13.01 -18.93
CA LEU A 438 3.58 11.78 -19.68
C LEU A 438 4.33 10.80 -18.77
N SER A 439 3.82 9.60 -18.63
CA SER A 439 4.44 8.54 -17.85
C SER A 439 4.52 7.26 -18.65
N ALA A 440 5.68 6.61 -18.64
CA ALA A 440 5.89 5.28 -19.20
C ALA A 440 6.59 4.44 -18.15
N ARG A 441 6.04 3.25 -17.87
CA ARG A 441 6.60 2.27 -16.94
C ARG A 441 6.62 0.90 -17.58
N TYR A 442 7.67 0.17 -17.30
CA TYR A 442 7.79 -1.23 -17.63
C TYR A 442 8.16 -2.01 -16.38
N LYS A 443 7.45 -3.09 -16.11
CA LYS A 443 7.72 -4.00 -15.01
C LYS A 443 7.89 -5.41 -15.55
N TYR A 444 8.98 -6.04 -15.18
CA TYR A 444 9.26 -7.44 -15.44
C TYR A 444 9.59 -8.14 -14.12
N GLY A 445 9.03 -9.33 -13.94
CA GLY A 445 9.35 -10.20 -12.80
C GLY A 445 9.17 -11.66 -13.18
N ARG A 446 10.15 -12.45 -12.86
CA ARG A 446 10.08 -13.91 -12.96
C ARG A 446 9.52 -14.43 -11.64
N ASN A 447 8.57 -15.36 -11.69
CA ASN A 447 7.91 -15.92 -10.51
C ASN A 447 7.17 -14.86 -9.64
N GLU A 448 6.70 -13.77 -10.23
CA GLU A 448 5.93 -12.75 -9.51
C GLU A 448 4.43 -13.02 -9.46
N ARG A 449 3.94 -13.90 -10.33
CA ARG A 449 2.56 -14.37 -10.27
C ARG A 449 2.54 -15.74 -9.62
N ILE A 450 1.77 -15.86 -8.56
CA ILE A 450 1.56 -17.12 -7.86
C ILE A 450 0.10 -17.47 -8.04
N TYR A 451 -0.16 -18.59 -8.70
CA TYR A 451 -1.50 -19.17 -8.82
C TYR A 451 -1.54 -20.45 -8.03
N LEU A 452 -2.53 -20.61 -7.16
CA LEU A 452 -2.83 -21.89 -6.58
C LEU A 452 -3.71 -22.67 -7.58
N GLN A 453 -3.25 -23.85 -7.97
CA GLN A 453 -4.02 -24.75 -8.84
C GLN A 453 -5.03 -25.55 -8.02
N ALA A 454 -6.04 -26.12 -8.67
CA ALA A 454 -7.06 -26.93 -8.04
C ALA A 454 -6.50 -28.20 -7.34
N ASN A 455 -5.29 -28.63 -7.72
CA ASN A 455 -4.57 -29.75 -7.10
C ASN A 455 -3.77 -29.33 -5.83
N GLY A 456 -3.79 -28.06 -5.45
CA GLY A 456 -3.06 -27.52 -4.31
C GLY A 456 -1.62 -27.08 -4.60
N ASP A 457 -1.14 -27.24 -5.83
CA ASP A 457 0.20 -26.80 -6.23
C ASP A 457 0.22 -25.31 -6.59
N TYR A 458 1.38 -24.65 -6.37
CA TYR A 458 1.61 -23.28 -6.79
C TYR A 458 2.22 -23.24 -8.19
N PHE A 459 1.58 -22.51 -9.09
CA PHE A 459 2.15 -22.18 -10.39
C PHE A 459 2.76 -20.78 -10.36
N TYR A 460 4.01 -20.66 -10.81
CA TYR A 460 4.75 -19.40 -10.89
C TYR A 460 4.85 -18.94 -12.33
N ASP A 461 4.37 -17.75 -12.62
CA ASP A 461 4.40 -17.18 -13.95
C ASP A 461 5.14 -15.84 -14.00
N ARG A 462 5.55 -15.48 -15.21
CA ARG A 462 6.23 -14.20 -15.47
C ARG A 462 5.22 -13.07 -15.47
N LEU A 463 5.64 -11.95 -14.91
CA LEU A 463 4.96 -10.68 -15.04
C LEU A 463 5.73 -9.82 -16.05
N SER A 464 5.08 -9.35 -17.10
CA SER A 464 5.68 -8.44 -18.09
C SER A 464 4.64 -7.39 -18.49
N GLN A 465 4.73 -6.18 -17.91
CA GLN A 465 3.70 -5.15 -18.04
C GLN A 465 4.29 -3.84 -18.57
N ILE A 466 3.60 -3.24 -19.52
CA ILE A 466 3.80 -1.85 -19.94
C ILE A 466 2.62 -1.02 -19.43
N ASP A 467 2.90 0.10 -18.78
CA ASP A 467 1.92 1.07 -18.29
C ASP A 467 2.27 2.45 -18.84
N LEU A 468 1.47 2.95 -19.75
CA LEU A 468 1.58 4.27 -20.34
C LEU A 468 0.45 5.14 -19.83
N ALA A 469 0.76 6.35 -19.35
CA ALA A 469 -0.25 7.28 -18.86
C ALA A 469 0.06 8.70 -19.29
N ALA A 470 -0.97 9.48 -19.55
CA ALA A 470 -0.84 10.85 -20.00
C ALA A 470 -2.00 11.73 -19.50
N GLN A 471 -1.67 12.96 -19.14
CA GLN A 471 -2.57 14.10 -19.09
C GLN A 471 -1.93 15.21 -19.89
N TRP A 472 -2.62 15.73 -20.93
CA TRP A 472 -2.03 16.73 -21.80
C TRP A 472 -3.05 17.74 -22.29
N PRO A 473 -2.75 19.05 -22.27
CA PRO A 473 -3.63 20.07 -22.82
C PRO A 473 -3.68 19.98 -24.36
N LEU A 474 -4.88 19.82 -24.89
CA LEU A 474 -5.16 19.93 -26.32
C LEU A 474 -5.43 21.38 -26.71
N SER A 475 -5.96 22.16 -25.77
CA SER A 475 -6.18 23.62 -25.90
C SER A 475 -6.07 24.26 -24.51
N LYS A 476 -6.30 25.58 -24.43
CA LYS A 476 -6.27 26.33 -23.16
C LYS A 476 -7.25 25.80 -22.12
N ASN A 477 -8.32 25.16 -22.58
CA ASN A 477 -9.43 24.73 -21.74
C ASN A 477 -9.69 23.23 -21.77
N LEU A 478 -9.10 22.50 -22.72
CA LEU A 478 -9.36 21.08 -22.96
C LEU A 478 -8.10 20.26 -22.71
N TYR A 479 -8.20 19.25 -21.86
CA TYR A 479 -7.15 18.30 -21.52
C TYR A 479 -7.55 16.90 -21.94
N ALA A 480 -6.65 16.17 -22.57
CA ALA A 480 -6.79 14.74 -22.79
C ALA A 480 -6.22 13.99 -21.59
N VAL A 481 -6.87 12.90 -21.21
CA VAL A 481 -6.36 11.93 -20.24
C VAL A 481 -6.38 10.55 -20.85
N ALA A 482 -5.31 9.79 -20.68
CA ALA A 482 -5.22 8.45 -21.22
C ALA A 482 -4.35 7.56 -20.30
N ARG A 483 -4.68 6.28 -20.23
CA ARG A 483 -3.83 5.23 -19.67
C ARG A 483 -3.99 3.95 -20.48
N TYR A 484 -2.90 3.24 -20.68
CA TYR A 484 -2.87 1.94 -21.31
C TYR A 484 -1.93 1.03 -20.54
N ASN A 485 -2.49 0.06 -19.83
CA ASN A 485 -1.77 -0.96 -19.09
C ASN A 485 -1.93 -2.30 -19.81
N TYR A 486 -0.84 -2.86 -20.30
CA TYR A 486 -0.82 -4.05 -21.13
C TYR A 486 0.10 -5.13 -20.55
N GLU A 487 -0.41 -6.34 -20.48
CA GLU A 487 0.34 -7.53 -20.11
C GLU A 487 0.88 -8.24 -21.35
N ILE A 488 2.19 -8.31 -21.47
CA ILE A 488 2.87 -8.80 -22.68
C ILE A 488 2.75 -10.33 -22.80
N GLU A 489 2.96 -11.06 -21.71
CA GLU A 489 2.91 -12.54 -21.72
C GLU A 489 1.47 -13.03 -21.99
N ALA A 490 0.49 -12.47 -21.31
CA ALA A 490 -0.91 -12.79 -21.53
C ALA A 490 -1.49 -12.14 -22.80
N LYS A 491 -0.74 -11.30 -23.50
CA LYS A 491 -1.13 -10.57 -24.73
C LYS A 491 -2.49 -9.87 -24.62
N LYS A 492 -2.76 -9.26 -23.46
CA LYS A 492 -4.06 -8.61 -23.20
C LYS A 492 -3.90 -7.28 -22.48
N PRO A 493 -4.75 -6.28 -22.80
CA PRO A 493 -4.83 -5.07 -21.99
C PRO A 493 -5.44 -5.40 -20.63
N LEU A 494 -4.79 -4.95 -19.56
CA LEU A 494 -5.31 -5.05 -18.19
C LEU A 494 -6.25 -3.90 -17.87
N GLU A 495 -5.90 -2.71 -18.36
CA GLU A 495 -6.70 -1.52 -18.21
C GLU A 495 -6.43 -0.55 -19.36
N MET A 496 -7.49 0.01 -19.88
CA MET A 496 -7.46 1.11 -20.86
C MET A 496 -8.36 2.22 -20.34
N LEU A 497 -7.86 3.44 -20.33
CA LEU A 497 -8.61 4.63 -19.95
C LEU A 497 -8.34 5.69 -21.00
N ILE A 498 -9.39 6.35 -21.49
CA ILE A 498 -9.32 7.51 -22.38
C ILE A 498 -10.41 8.49 -22.00
N GLY A 499 -10.08 9.76 -21.97
CA GLY A 499 -11.05 10.79 -21.63
C GLY A 499 -10.59 12.18 -22.01
N ALA A 500 -11.51 13.10 -21.82
CA ALA A 500 -11.29 14.52 -21.97
C ALA A 500 -11.85 15.27 -20.76
N GLU A 501 -11.12 16.31 -20.36
CA GLU A 501 -11.49 17.20 -19.28
C GLU A 501 -11.52 18.63 -19.80
N TYR A 502 -12.66 19.28 -19.68
CA TYR A 502 -12.85 20.67 -20.06
C TYR A 502 -12.88 21.54 -18.80
N LYS A 503 -12.20 22.67 -18.84
CA LYS A 503 -12.18 23.70 -17.82
C LYS A 503 -12.72 25.00 -18.40
N SER A 504 -13.70 25.60 -17.73
CA SER A 504 -14.25 26.90 -18.15
C SER A 504 -13.17 28.00 -18.11
N ASN A 505 -13.35 29.06 -18.88
CA ASN A 505 -12.40 30.19 -18.95
C ASN A 505 -12.19 30.87 -17.59
N CYS A 506 -13.22 30.98 -16.78
CA CYS A 506 -13.15 31.50 -15.40
C CYS A 506 -12.60 30.47 -14.39
N GLY A 507 -12.44 29.20 -14.76
CA GLY A 507 -12.12 28.12 -13.82
C GLY A 507 -13.22 27.84 -12.82
N CYS A 508 -14.45 28.32 -13.04
CA CYS A 508 -15.56 28.18 -12.12
C CYS A 508 -16.17 26.78 -12.17
N TRP A 509 -16.03 26.09 -13.28
CA TRP A 509 -16.47 24.70 -13.43
C TRP A 509 -15.53 23.91 -14.36
N SER A 510 -15.54 22.63 -14.18
CA SER A 510 -14.90 21.68 -15.10
C SER A 510 -15.79 20.47 -15.32
N ALA A 511 -15.74 19.92 -16.51
CA ALA A 511 -16.45 18.70 -16.87
C ALA A 511 -15.46 17.68 -17.41
N SER A 512 -15.64 16.41 -17.05
CA SER A 512 -14.83 15.31 -17.57
C SER A 512 -15.71 14.18 -18.08
N LEU A 513 -15.30 13.60 -19.21
CA LEU A 513 -15.88 12.39 -19.78
C LEU A 513 -14.75 11.38 -19.95
N VAL A 514 -14.87 10.24 -19.30
CA VAL A 514 -13.83 9.22 -19.23
C VAL A 514 -14.42 7.85 -19.55
N GLY A 515 -13.90 7.20 -20.59
CA GLY A 515 -14.14 5.80 -20.88
C GLY A 515 -13.06 4.93 -20.26
N GLN A 516 -13.45 3.85 -19.60
CA GLN A 516 -12.54 2.89 -18.98
C GLN A 516 -12.94 1.46 -19.37
N ARG A 517 -11.94 0.66 -19.70
CA ARG A 517 -12.07 -0.79 -19.83
C ARG A 517 -11.05 -1.45 -18.91
N TYR A 518 -11.47 -2.39 -18.09
CA TYR A 518 -10.60 -3.11 -17.16
C TYR A 518 -10.97 -4.58 -17.04
N VAL A 519 -9.97 -5.40 -16.76
CA VAL A 519 -10.12 -6.85 -16.56
C VAL A 519 -10.64 -7.10 -15.14
N THR A 520 -11.67 -7.94 -15.02
CA THR A 520 -12.25 -8.38 -13.73
C THR A 520 -11.92 -9.83 -13.40
N GLY A 521 -11.45 -10.60 -14.38
CA GLY A 521 -11.04 -11.98 -14.23
C GLY A 521 -10.20 -12.43 -15.43
N GLU A 522 -9.86 -13.70 -15.49
CA GLU A 522 -8.95 -14.22 -16.51
C GLU A 522 -9.43 -13.94 -17.95
N ASN A 523 -10.72 -14.13 -18.19
CA ASN A 523 -11.35 -13.90 -19.50
C ASN A 523 -12.52 -12.88 -19.45
N SER A 524 -12.64 -12.13 -18.35
CA SER A 524 -13.73 -11.16 -18.17
C SER A 524 -13.21 -9.73 -18.09
N HIS A 525 -13.96 -8.81 -18.67
CA HIS A 525 -13.67 -7.38 -18.60
C HIS A 525 -14.95 -6.57 -18.46
N LYS A 526 -14.82 -5.39 -17.85
CA LYS A 526 -15.90 -4.40 -17.78
C LYS A 526 -15.53 -3.15 -18.57
N ASN A 527 -16.54 -2.56 -19.22
CA ASN A 527 -16.45 -1.24 -19.82
C ASN A 527 -17.30 -0.29 -19.01
N ALA A 528 -16.81 0.88 -18.73
CA ALA A 528 -17.52 1.94 -18.02
C ALA A 528 -17.25 3.28 -18.68
N VAL A 529 -18.25 4.16 -18.70
CA VAL A 529 -18.10 5.55 -19.10
C VAL A 529 -18.58 6.42 -17.94
N PHE A 530 -17.73 7.33 -17.50
CA PHE A 530 -17.99 8.22 -16.39
C PHE A 530 -18.09 9.65 -16.91
N PHE A 531 -19.16 10.33 -16.52
CA PHE A 531 -19.29 11.77 -16.68
C PHE A 531 -19.20 12.41 -15.29
N ASN A 532 -18.43 13.49 -15.18
CA ASN A 532 -18.36 14.28 -13.97
C ASN A 532 -18.38 15.76 -14.29
N LEU A 533 -19.18 16.50 -13.51
CA LEU A 533 -19.23 17.95 -13.53
C LEU A 533 -18.78 18.45 -12.14
N GLN A 534 -17.80 19.30 -12.11
CA GLN A 534 -17.31 19.94 -10.88
C GLN A 534 -17.50 21.44 -10.97
N LEU A 535 -18.11 22.00 -9.96
CA LEU A 535 -18.18 23.44 -9.74
C LEU A 535 -17.10 23.82 -8.73
N LYS A 536 -16.39 24.93 -9.00
CA LYS A 536 -15.35 25.45 -8.11
C LYS A 536 -15.96 25.76 -6.74
N ASP A 537 -15.22 25.42 -5.67
CA ASP A 537 -15.59 25.69 -4.28
C ASP A 537 -16.86 24.94 -3.76
N LEU A 538 -17.51 24.12 -4.58
CA LEU A 538 -18.47 23.14 -4.14
C LEU A 538 -17.71 21.88 -3.72
N SER A 539 -17.79 21.55 -2.43
CA SER A 539 -16.98 20.52 -1.77
C SER A 539 -16.91 19.19 -2.54
N ASN A 540 -15.73 18.60 -2.60
CA ASN A 540 -15.43 17.28 -3.15
C ASN A 540 -16.13 16.15 -2.34
N ILE A 541 -17.41 15.99 -2.47
CA ILE A 541 -18.18 14.97 -1.76
C ILE A 541 -18.86 14.06 -2.79
N SER A 542 -18.09 13.20 -3.41
CA SER A 542 -18.61 12.03 -4.13
C SER A 542 -17.51 11.02 -4.39
N ASN A 543 -17.86 9.80 -4.77
CA ASN A 543 -16.94 8.82 -5.36
C ASN A 543 -16.37 9.41 -6.65
N ASN A 544 -15.31 10.17 -6.49
CA ASN A 544 -14.83 11.14 -7.46
C ASN A 544 -14.07 10.40 -8.58
N PRO A 545 -14.46 10.46 -9.84
CA PRO A 545 -13.65 9.97 -10.96
C PRO A 545 -12.22 10.54 -10.94
N PHE A 546 -11.99 11.71 -10.37
CA PHE A 546 -10.67 12.31 -10.20
C PHE A 546 -9.76 11.50 -9.27
N GLU A 547 -10.27 10.84 -8.24
CA GLU A 547 -9.47 9.93 -7.43
C GLU A 547 -9.01 8.74 -8.26
N LYS A 548 -9.86 8.21 -9.12
CA LYS A 548 -9.48 7.16 -10.07
C LYS A 548 -8.44 7.64 -11.07
N LEU A 549 -8.59 8.86 -11.62
CA LEU A 549 -7.59 9.46 -12.51
C LEU A 549 -6.27 9.73 -11.79
N ARG A 550 -6.31 10.23 -10.56
CA ARG A 550 -5.12 10.48 -9.73
C ARG A 550 -4.36 9.19 -9.41
N LEU A 551 -5.07 8.10 -9.16
CA LEU A 551 -4.48 6.78 -8.94
C LEU A 551 -3.96 6.17 -10.25
N ALA A 552 -4.66 6.41 -11.36
CA ALA A 552 -4.33 5.85 -12.66
C ALA A 552 -3.18 6.57 -13.37
N ILE A 553 -3.06 7.90 -13.19
CA ILE A 553 -2.08 8.73 -13.91
C ILE A 553 -1.11 9.36 -12.89
N PRO A 554 0.13 8.86 -12.77
CA PRO A 554 1.13 9.44 -11.88
C PRO A 554 1.44 10.89 -12.23
N GLY A 555 1.30 11.80 -11.26
CA GLY A 555 1.49 13.23 -11.46
C GLY A 555 0.27 13.96 -12.03
N TYR A 556 -0.88 13.29 -12.13
CA TYR A 556 -2.14 13.91 -12.50
C TYR A 556 -2.46 15.12 -11.61
N SER A 557 -2.82 16.23 -12.25
CA SER A 557 -3.30 17.44 -11.59
C SER A 557 -4.75 17.70 -11.98
N LYS A 558 -5.60 18.01 -10.99
CA LYS A 558 -6.98 18.41 -11.28
C LYS A 558 -6.99 19.65 -12.16
N THR A 559 -7.75 19.64 -13.23
CA THR A 559 -7.76 20.73 -14.21
C THR A 559 -8.20 22.06 -13.63
N ASN A 560 -9.09 22.07 -12.64
CA ASN A 560 -9.53 23.27 -11.93
C ASN A 560 -8.50 23.83 -10.93
N GLU A 561 -7.51 23.04 -10.52
CA GLU A 561 -6.39 23.46 -9.65
C GLU A 561 -5.17 23.93 -10.47
N VAL A 562 -5.18 23.73 -11.80
CA VAL A 562 -4.13 24.22 -12.69
C VAL A 562 -4.27 25.73 -12.82
N VAL A 563 -3.43 26.46 -12.10
CA VAL A 563 -3.37 27.93 -12.18
C VAL A 563 -2.69 28.30 -13.49
N LYS A 564 -3.32 29.18 -14.28
CA LYS A 564 -2.63 29.82 -15.42
C LYS A 564 -1.53 30.72 -14.85
N GLN A 565 -0.26 30.39 -15.08
CA GLN A 565 0.84 31.31 -14.93
C GLN A 565 0.85 32.33 -16.09
#